data_d5bc719e68ebf8c1c7671f2ea4fdf0d5
#
_entry.id   d5bc719e68ebf8c1c7671f2ea4fdf0d5
#
_cell.length_a   1.000
_cell.length_b   1.000
_cell.length_c   1.000
_cell.angle_alpha   90.00
_cell.angle_beta   90.00
_cell.angle_gamma   90.00
#
_symmetry.space_group_name_H-M   'P 1'
#
loop_
_entity.id
_entity.type
_entity.pdbx_description
1 polymer ?
#
loop_
_entity_poly.entity_id
_entity_poly.type
_entity_poly.pdbx_seq_one_letter_code
_entity_poly.pdbx_strand_id
1 'polypeptide(L)'
;MTGLKRGTVMLAPHQEEWAQNAERTIQALNRLLEPVAVDIQHIGSTAIPSIHAKPIIDLVVGVRNLDDIAPYVELLKQHDIVFRGEDVAGQLLFVMGDFEKDTRTHHIHVIKWNGAEWNNYINFRDYLNHFPDKAIEYEACKKKLAAQFADDRWSYTTGKQELIGRLLKEAHTWRSGT
;
A
#
# COMPACT_ATOMS: atom_id res chain seq x y z
N MET A 1 -7.88 -11.65 -9.49
CA MET A 1 -7.82 -12.39 -8.21
C MET A 1 -7.09 -11.52 -7.19
N THR A 2 -7.69 -11.26 -6.04
CA THR A 2 -7.10 -10.47 -4.95
C THR A 2 -6.82 -11.40 -3.76
N GLY A 3 -5.64 -11.31 -3.20
CA GLY A 3 -5.21 -12.08 -2.03
C GLY A 3 -3.98 -12.94 -2.28
N LEU A 4 -3.12 -12.99 -1.26
CA LEU A 4 -1.89 -13.77 -1.27
C LEU A 4 -1.63 -14.35 0.12
N LYS A 5 -1.12 -15.60 0.16
CA LYS A 5 -0.71 -16.22 1.42
C LYS A 5 0.43 -15.43 2.05
N ARG A 6 0.38 -15.25 3.36
CA ARG A 6 1.42 -14.53 4.10
C ARG A 6 2.78 -15.22 3.91
N GLY A 7 3.83 -14.44 3.73
CA GLY A 7 5.20 -14.95 3.53
C GLY A 7 5.57 -15.21 2.08
N THR A 8 4.60 -15.50 1.19
CA THR A 8 4.89 -15.77 -0.21
C THR A 8 5.08 -14.49 -1.04
N VAL A 9 5.84 -14.61 -2.12
CA VAL A 9 6.05 -13.54 -3.11
C VAL A 9 5.63 -14.05 -4.48
N MET A 10 4.51 -13.53 -4.99
CA MET A 10 4.01 -13.81 -6.33
C MET A 10 3.59 -12.51 -6.99
N LEU A 11 4.05 -12.28 -8.21
CA LEU A 11 3.65 -11.12 -9.01
C LEU A 11 2.66 -11.56 -10.10
N ALA A 12 1.59 -10.82 -10.25
CA ALA A 12 0.60 -10.98 -11.30
C ALA A 12 0.54 -9.74 -12.19
N PRO A 13 0.18 -9.86 -13.48
CA PRO A 13 -0.14 -8.73 -14.33
C PRO A 13 -1.24 -7.88 -13.69
N HIS A 14 -1.25 -6.59 -13.98
CA HIS A 14 -2.29 -5.69 -13.48
C HIS A 14 -3.69 -6.20 -13.84
N GLN A 15 -4.63 -6.04 -12.92
CA GLN A 15 -6.03 -6.42 -13.06
C GLN A 15 -6.91 -5.23 -12.68
N GLU A 16 -7.88 -4.88 -13.54
CA GLU A 16 -8.85 -3.81 -13.28
C GLU A 16 -9.65 -4.04 -11.97
N GLU A 17 -9.84 -5.30 -11.60
CA GLU A 17 -10.47 -5.69 -10.34
C GLU A 17 -9.78 -5.07 -9.12
N TRP A 18 -8.47 -4.80 -9.19
CA TRP A 18 -7.75 -4.20 -8.06
C TRP A 18 -8.19 -2.76 -7.78
N ALA A 19 -8.37 -1.96 -8.84
CA ALA A 19 -8.89 -0.59 -8.70
C ALA A 19 -10.32 -0.59 -8.15
N GLN A 20 -11.17 -1.50 -8.64
CA GLN A 20 -12.55 -1.64 -8.17
C GLN A 20 -12.61 -2.09 -6.70
N ASN A 21 -11.73 -3.02 -6.29
CA ASN A 21 -11.64 -3.47 -4.90
C ASN A 21 -11.14 -2.34 -3.99
N ALA A 22 -10.13 -1.60 -4.43
CA ALA A 22 -9.64 -0.44 -3.71
C ALA A 22 -10.74 0.59 -3.49
N GLU A 23 -11.46 0.95 -4.55
CA GLU A 23 -12.56 1.92 -4.50
C GLU A 23 -13.67 1.50 -3.53
N ARG A 24 -14.12 0.23 -3.58
CA ARG A 24 -15.12 -0.30 -2.64
C ARG A 24 -14.66 -0.21 -1.18
N THR A 25 -13.39 -0.54 -0.94
CA THR A 25 -12.82 -0.48 0.42
C THR A 25 -12.64 0.97 0.88
N ILE A 26 -12.23 1.89 0.00
CA ILE A 26 -12.15 3.33 0.30
C ILE A 26 -13.53 3.87 0.67
N GLN A 27 -14.57 3.54 -0.08
CA GLN A 27 -15.94 3.98 0.24
C GLN A 27 -16.44 3.43 1.58
N ALA A 28 -16.09 2.18 1.93
CA ALA A 28 -16.43 1.61 3.23
C ALA A 28 -15.68 2.32 4.37
N LEU A 29 -14.37 2.54 4.21
CA LEU A 29 -13.55 3.25 5.18
C LEU A 29 -13.99 4.70 5.36
N ASN A 30 -14.35 5.41 4.29
CA ASN A 30 -14.89 6.77 4.38
C ASN A 30 -16.14 6.83 5.25
N ARG A 31 -17.05 5.85 5.13
CA ARG A 31 -18.25 5.78 6.00
C ARG A 31 -17.92 5.47 7.46
N LEU A 32 -16.97 4.55 7.68
CA LEU A 32 -16.60 4.11 9.04
C LEU A 32 -15.77 5.16 9.78
N LEU A 33 -14.94 5.91 9.07
CA LEU A 33 -13.95 6.83 9.62
C LEU A 33 -14.25 8.30 9.29
N GLU A 34 -15.48 8.61 8.82
CA GLU A 34 -15.90 9.98 8.43
C GLU A 34 -15.44 11.09 9.40
N PRO A 35 -15.52 10.90 10.73
CA PRO A 35 -15.12 11.96 11.65
C PRO A 35 -13.61 12.19 11.74
N VAL A 36 -12.77 11.23 11.35
CA VAL A 36 -11.32 11.22 11.62
C VAL A 36 -10.44 11.12 10.38
N ALA A 37 -10.89 10.43 9.33
CA ALA A 37 -10.16 10.35 8.08
C ALA A 37 -10.26 11.66 7.30
N VAL A 38 -9.11 12.24 6.93
CA VAL A 38 -9.05 13.44 6.10
C VAL A 38 -9.08 13.07 4.62
N ASP A 39 -8.36 12.02 4.23
CA ASP A 39 -8.32 11.49 2.87
C ASP A 39 -7.91 10.03 2.90
N ILE A 40 -8.40 9.25 1.92
CA ILE A 40 -8.07 7.82 1.75
C ILE A 40 -7.71 7.57 0.30
N GLN A 41 -6.53 6.98 0.06
CA GLN A 41 -5.99 6.82 -1.29
C GLN A 41 -5.56 5.36 -1.55
N HIS A 42 -5.78 4.88 -2.80
CA HIS A 42 -5.16 3.68 -3.32
C HIS A 42 -3.69 3.96 -3.63
N ILE A 43 -2.79 3.19 -3.05
CA ILE A 43 -1.34 3.33 -3.18
C ILE A 43 -0.67 2.01 -3.55
N GLY A 44 0.66 1.97 -3.56
CA GLY A 44 1.42 0.76 -3.84
C GLY A 44 1.34 0.31 -5.30
N SER A 45 1.88 -0.87 -5.56
CA SER A 45 2.05 -1.37 -6.94
C SER A 45 0.74 -1.70 -7.64
N THR A 46 -0.33 -2.04 -6.91
CA THR A 46 -1.65 -2.31 -7.51
C THR A 46 -2.36 -1.04 -8.01
N ALA A 47 -1.89 0.14 -7.57
CA ALA A 47 -2.34 1.45 -8.05
C ALA A 47 -1.57 1.95 -9.29
N ILE A 48 -0.69 1.11 -9.88
CA ILE A 48 0.13 1.42 -11.06
C ILE A 48 -0.21 0.43 -12.17
N PRO A 49 -1.12 0.76 -13.10
CA PRO A 49 -1.64 -0.17 -14.10
C PRO A 49 -0.60 -0.76 -15.05
N SER A 50 0.53 -0.07 -15.23
CA SER A 50 1.57 -0.47 -16.19
C SER A 50 2.48 -1.60 -15.70
N ILE A 51 2.38 -2.05 -14.44
CA ILE A 51 3.33 -3.00 -13.86
C ILE A 51 2.66 -4.21 -13.18
N HIS A 52 3.40 -5.32 -13.10
CA HIS A 52 3.03 -6.47 -12.27
C HIS A 52 3.10 -6.09 -10.78
N ALA A 53 2.18 -6.66 -9.99
CA ALA A 53 2.14 -6.45 -8.55
C ALA A 53 1.80 -7.75 -7.81
N LYS A 54 2.14 -7.80 -6.52
CA LYS A 54 1.51 -8.77 -5.62
C LYS A 54 0.02 -8.44 -5.56
N PRO A 55 -0.89 -9.44 -5.61
CA PRO A 55 -2.33 -9.21 -5.60
C PRO A 55 -2.85 -8.82 -4.20
N ILE A 56 -2.25 -7.80 -3.60
CA ILE A 56 -2.62 -7.21 -2.31
C ILE A 56 -2.85 -5.72 -2.55
N ILE A 57 -4.02 -5.23 -2.18
CA ILE A 57 -4.38 -3.82 -2.28
C ILE A 57 -3.72 -3.06 -1.13
N ASP A 58 -2.95 -2.04 -1.44
CA ASP A 58 -2.41 -1.14 -0.44
C ASP A 58 -3.21 0.18 -0.43
N LEU A 59 -3.73 0.55 0.74
CA LEU A 59 -4.45 1.80 0.97
C LEU A 59 -3.72 2.64 2.02
N VAL A 60 -3.81 3.95 1.90
CA VAL A 60 -3.37 4.88 2.93
C VAL A 60 -4.55 5.71 3.43
N VAL A 61 -4.69 5.81 4.74
CA VAL A 61 -5.67 6.64 5.45
C VAL A 61 -4.92 7.77 6.14
N GLY A 62 -5.16 8.98 5.71
CA GLY A 62 -4.61 10.18 6.32
C GLY A 62 -5.49 10.68 7.45
N VAL A 63 -4.94 10.79 8.66
CA VAL A 63 -5.60 11.34 9.85
C VAL A 63 -4.84 12.56 10.36
N ARG A 64 -5.48 13.42 11.16
CA ARG A 64 -4.80 14.57 11.77
C ARG A 64 -3.87 14.13 12.90
N ASN A 65 -4.36 13.21 13.76
CA ASN A 65 -3.57 12.59 14.82
C ASN A 65 -3.79 11.07 14.77
N LEU A 66 -2.72 10.29 14.97
CA LEU A 66 -2.82 8.82 14.97
C LEU A 66 -3.70 8.27 16.10
N ASP A 67 -3.71 8.94 17.24
CA ASP A 67 -4.53 8.53 18.39
C ASP A 67 -6.03 8.63 18.10
N ASP A 68 -6.45 9.44 17.12
CA ASP A 68 -7.87 9.58 16.73
C ASP A 68 -8.46 8.26 16.20
N ILE A 69 -7.60 7.30 15.78
CA ILE A 69 -8.01 5.98 15.28
C ILE A 69 -8.33 4.99 16.38
N ALA A 70 -7.78 5.15 17.59
CA ALA A 70 -7.93 4.18 18.66
C ALA A 70 -9.39 3.80 18.99
N PRO A 71 -10.35 4.74 19.03
CA PRO A 71 -11.77 4.41 19.27
C PRO A 71 -12.42 3.57 18.17
N TYR A 72 -11.84 3.53 16.97
CA TYR A 72 -12.41 2.85 15.80
C TYR A 72 -11.87 1.43 15.60
N VAL A 73 -10.88 1.00 16.37
CA VAL A 73 -10.23 -0.31 16.20
C VAL A 73 -11.25 -1.46 16.28
N GLU A 74 -12.15 -1.45 17.28
CA GLU A 74 -13.17 -2.49 17.43
C GLU A 74 -14.25 -2.39 16.33
N LEU A 75 -14.63 -1.19 15.91
CA LEU A 75 -15.55 -0.99 14.78
C LEU A 75 -14.95 -1.54 13.49
N LEU A 76 -13.71 -1.22 13.18
CA LEU A 76 -13.00 -1.73 12.02
C LEU A 76 -12.91 -3.25 12.03
N LYS A 77 -12.62 -3.85 13.19
CA LYS A 77 -12.58 -5.30 13.37
C LYS A 77 -13.91 -5.99 13.06
N GLN A 78 -15.05 -5.37 13.41
CA GLN A 78 -16.39 -5.87 13.07
C GLN A 78 -16.65 -5.89 11.55
N HIS A 79 -15.83 -5.18 10.78
CA HIS A 79 -15.82 -5.14 9.31
C HIS A 79 -14.63 -5.88 8.69
N ASP A 80 -14.06 -6.85 9.41
CA ASP A 80 -12.92 -7.68 8.98
C ASP A 80 -11.62 -6.89 8.69
N ILE A 81 -11.51 -5.67 9.26
CA ILE A 81 -10.33 -4.81 9.17
C ILE A 81 -9.57 -4.89 10.50
N VAL A 82 -8.52 -5.70 10.54
CA VAL A 82 -7.85 -6.11 11.78
C VAL A 82 -6.57 -5.31 12.02
N PHE A 83 -6.48 -4.68 13.19
CA PHE A 83 -5.30 -3.95 13.63
C PHE A 83 -4.10 -4.88 13.86
N ARG A 84 -2.92 -4.49 13.41
CA ARG A 84 -1.66 -5.24 13.51
C ARG A 84 -0.55 -4.50 14.26
N GLY A 85 -0.85 -3.34 14.80
CA GLY A 85 0.10 -2.53 15.54
C GLY A 85 0.76 -1.44 14.70
N GLU A 86 1.79 -0.86 15.26
CA GLU A 86 2.66 0.12 14.64
C GLU A 86 3.88 -0.62 14.08
N ASP A 87 3.85 -0.98 12.79
CA ASP A 87 4.91 -1.74 12.12
C ASP A 87 6.10 -0.85 11.72
N VAL A 88 5.83 0.42 11.49
CA VAL A 88 6.82 1.48 11.28
C VAL A 88 6.44 2.67 12.17
N ALA A 89 7.42 3.31 12.77
CA ALA A 89 7.18 4.46 13.64
C ALA A 89 6.33 5.53 12.95
N GLY A 90 5.21 5.92 13.57
CA GLY A 90 4.26 6.86 13.01
C GLY A 90 3.29 6.28 11.96
N GLN A 91 3.24 4.93 11.81
CA GLN A 91 2.36 4.24 10.89
C GLN A 91 1.64 3.09 11.56
N LEU A 92 0.31 3.15 11.63
CA LEU A 92 -0.51 2.05 12.12
C LEU A 92 -0.93 1.15 10.95
N LEU A 93 -0.79 -0.16 11.11
CA LEU A 93 -1.15 -1.14 10.08
C LEU A 93 -2.46 -1.84 10.45
N PHE A 94 -3.39 -1.84 9.50
CA PHE A 94 -4.55 -2.71 9.49
C PHE A 94 -4.49 -3.63 8.27
N VAL A 95 -5.09 -4.81 8.37
CA VAL A 95 -5.11 -5.79 7.29
C VAL A 95 -6.50 -6.39 7.11
N MET A 96 -6.81 -6.77 5.88
CA MET A 96 -7.96 -7.61 5.54
C MET A 96 -7.48 -8.90 4.88
N GLY A 97 -8.29 -9.95 4.96
CA GLY A 97 -7.99 -11.23 4.33
C GLY A 97 -8.75 -12.38 4.97
N ASP A 98 -8.48 -13.58 4.47
CA ASP A 98 -8.94 -14.83 5.07
C ASP A 98 -7.88 -15.31 6.07
N PHE A 99 -8.15 -15.09 7.37
CA PHE A 99 -7.19 -15.39 8.44
C PHE A 99 -7.09 -16.89 8.73
N GLU A 100 -8.11 -17.69 8.37
CA GLU A 100 -8.05 -19.14 8.48
C GLU A 100 -7.08 -19.73 7.46
N LYS A 101 -7.05 -19.19 6.25
CA LYS A 101 -6.11 -19.57 5.18
C LYS A 101 -4.79 -18.79 5.22
N ASP A 102 -4.62 -17.92 6.22
CA ASP A 102 -3.47 -17.01 6.35
C ASP A 102 -3.19 -16.19 5.08
N THR A 103 -4.26 -15.73 4.40
CA THR A 103 -4.15 -14.84 3.24
C THR A 103 -4.37 -13.39 3.61
N ARG A 104 -3.81 -12.48 2.82
CA ARG A 104 -3.99 -11.03 2.93
C ARG A 104 -4.47 -10.49 1.61
N THR A 105 -5.57 -9.71 1.66
CA THR A 105 -6.13 -9.03 0.50
C THR A 105 -5.83 -7.54 0.50
N HIS A 106 -5.75 -6.94 1.70
CA HIS A 106 -5.46 -5.51 1.86
C HIS A 106 -4.45 -5.26 2.97
N HIS A 107 -3.60 -4.26 2.75
CA HIS A 107 -2.86 -3.53 3.77
C HIS A 107 -3.39 -2.10 3.81
N ILE A 108 -3.75 -1.61 4.98
CA ILE A 108 -4.30 -0.28 5.20
C ILE A 108 -3.38 0.43 6.19
N HIS A 109 -2.67 1.43 5.70
CA HIS A 109 -1.71 2.22 6.45
C HIS A 109 -2.38 3.48 6.96
N VAL A 110 -2.50 3.66 8.27
CA VAL A 110 -3.01 4.89 8.88
C VAL A 110 -1.84 5.74 9.31
N ILE A 111 -1.76 6.94 8.77
CA ILE A 111 -0.62 7.86 8.98
C ILE A 111 -1.10 9.30 9.09
N LYS A 112 -0.20 10.18 9.54
CA LYS A 112 -0.51 11.60 9.60
C LYS A 112 -0.71 12.16 8.19
N TRP A 113 -1.89 12.72 7.93
CA TRP A 113 -2.22 13.35 6.66
C TRP A 113 -1.28 14.49 6.33
N ASN A 114 -0.86 14.58 5.08
CA ASN A 114 0.10 15.56 4.56
C ASN A 114 1.45 15.59 5.31
N GLY A 115 1.77 14.53 6.05
CA GLY A 115 3.09 14.29 6.61
C GLY A 115 4.07 13.72 5.59
N ALA A 116 5.32 13.52 5.98
CA ALA A 116 6.37 13.01 5.10
C ALA A 116 5.99 11.66 4.46
N GLU A 117 5.52 10.70 5.27
CA GLU A 117 5.15 9.36 4.78
C GLU A 117 3.92 9.40 3.86
N TRP A 118 2.91 10.23 4.16
CA TRP A 118 1.79 10.45 3.26
C TRP A 118 2.27 10.91 1.89
N ASN A 119 3.10 11.95 1.87
CA ASN A 119 3.64 12.51 0.63
C ASN A 119 4.54 11.51 -0.10
N ASN A 120 5.29 10.67 0.61
CA ASN A 120 6.08 9.60 0.02
C ASN A 120 5.19 8.62 -0.75
N TYR A 121 4.11 8.12 -0.17
CA TYR A 121 3.20 7.19 -0.83
C TYR A 121 2.53 7.81 -2.06
N ILE A 122 2.01 9.02 -1.94
CA ILE A 122 1.31 9.70 -3.03
C ILE A 122 2.27 10.04 -4.17
N ASN A 123 3.42 10.65 -3.84
CA ASN A 123 4.40 11.05 -4.85
C ASN A 123 5.00 9.85 -5.59
N PHE A 124 5.29 8.76 -4.88
CA PHE A 124 5.82 7.53 -5.50
C PHE A 124 4.82 6.94 -6.51
N ARG A 125 3.54 6.78 -6.11
CA ARG A 125 2.48 6.31 -7.00
C ARG A 125 2.34 7.19 -8.24
N ASP A 126 2.20 8.49 -8.02
CA ASP A 126 1.95 9.45 -9.10
C ASP A 126 3.13 9.56 -10.04
N TYR A 127 4.36 9.53 -9.51
CA TYR A 127 5.60 9.55 -10.28
C TYR A 127 5.71 8.33 -11.20
N LEU A 128 5.48 7.13 -10.69
CA LEU A 128 5.54 5.91 -11.51
C LEU A 128 4.39 5.82 -12.52
N ASN A 129 3.23 6.40 -12.23
CA ASN A 129 2.15 6.52 -13.21
C ASN A 129 2.45 7.54 -14.31
N HIS A 130 3.26 8.57 -14.01
CA HIS A 130 3.64 9.61 -14.96
C HIS A 130 4.83 9.23 -15.82
N PHE A 131 5.79 8.46 -15.31
CA PHE A 131 7.02 8.05 -15.97
C PHE A 131 7.08 6.53 -16.21
N PRO A 132 6.63 6.05 -17.39
CA PRO A 132 6.57 4.61 -17.69
C PRO A 132 7.94 3.91 -17.63
N ASP A 133 9.03 4.58 -17.99
CA ASP A 133 10.40 4.05 -17.91
C ASP A 133 10.79 3.74 -16.46
N LYS A 134 10.40 4.59 -15.51
CA LYS A 134 10.62 4.39 -14.08
C LYS A 134 9.75 3.26 -13.52
N ALA A 135 8.52 3.16 -13.98
CA ALA A 135 7.64 2.04 -13.64
C ALA A 135 8.22 0.70 -14.12
N ILE A 136 8.75 0.64 -15.35
CA ILE A 136 9.41 -0.55 -15.91
C ILE A 136 10.68 -0.89 -15.11
N GLU A 137 11.50 0.09 -14.74
CA GLU A 137 12.67 -0.12 -13.90
C GLU A 137 12.29 -0.74 -12.55
N TYR A 138 11.26 -0.20 -11.89
CA TYR A 138 10.75 -0.73 -10.63
C TYR A 138 10.18 -2.14 -10.77
N GLU A 139 9.46 -2.41 -11.87
CA GLU A 139 8.96 -3.74 -12.19
C GLU A 139 10.07 -4.76 -12.39
N ALA A 140 11.10 -4.41 -13.17
CA ALA A 140 12.25 -5.29 -13.41
C ALA A 140 12.95 -5.69 -12.11
N CYS A 141 13.16 -4.74 -11.20
CA CYS A 141 13.68 -5.00 -9.86
C CYS A 141 12.78 -5.98 -9.08
N LYS A 142 11.47 -5.75 -9.08
CA LYS A 142 10.51 -6.64 -8.38
C LYS A 142 10.52 -8.05 -8.95
N LYS A 143 10.53 -8.21 -10.28
CA LYS A 143 10.57 -9.52 -10.94
C LYS A 143 11.85 -10.28 -10.61
N LYS A 144 13.01 -9.61 -10.65
CA LYS A 144 14.29 -10.21 -10.25
C LYS A 144 14.25 -10.70 -8.80
N LEU A 145 13.80 -9.86 -7.88
CA LEU A 145 13.72 -10.20 -6.45
C LEU A 145 12.68 -11.29 -6.18
N ALA A 146 11.54 -11.29 -6.86
CA ALA A 146 10.53 -12.34 -6.73
C ALA A 146 11.03 -13.70 -7.21
N ALA A 147 11.83 -13.75 -8.27
CA ALA A 147 12.47 -14.99 -8.74
C ALA A 147 13.55 -15.49 -7.76
N GLN A 148 14.24 -14.57 -7.10
CA GLN A 148 15.33 -14.90 -6.17
C GLN A 148 14.82 -15.27 -4.77
N PHE A 149 13.73 -14.67 -4.31
CA PHE A 149 13.21 -14.73 -2.94
C PHE A 149 11.72 -15.08 -2.89
N ALA A 150 11.30 -16.14 -3.62
CA ALA A 150 9.88 -16.51 -3.75
C ALA A 150 9.20 -16.80 -2.40
N ASP A 151 9.94 -17.39 -1.45
CA ASP A 151 9.46 -17.75 -0.11
C ASP A 151 10.10 -16.92 1.01
N ASP A 152 10.87 -15.90 0.64
CA ASP A 152 11.50 -14.97 1.60
C ASP A 152 11.03 -13.54 1.36
N ARG A 153 9.87 -13.22 1.94
CA ARG A 153 9.26 -11.89 1.86
C ARG A 153 10.17 -10.79 2.45
N TRP A 154 10.97 -11.11 3.46
CA TRP A 154 11.84 -10.12 4.08
C TRP A 154 12.94 -9.66 3.11
N SER A 155 13.68 -10.62 2.53
CA SER A 155 14.71 -10.33 1.53
C SER A 155 14.14 -9.65 0.28
N TYR A 156 12.96 -10.07 -0.18
CA TYR A 156 12.24 -9.40 -1.27
C TYR A 156 11.93 -7.94 -0.93
N THR A 157 11.45 -7.66 0.28
CA THR A 157 11.08 -6.30 0.69
C THR A 157 12.30 -5.42 0.89
N THR A 158 13.34 -5.95 1.55
CA THR A 158 14.59 -5.22 1.81
C THR A 158 15.35 -4.93 0.50
N GLY A 159 15.37 -5.87 -0.43
CA GLY A 159 16.07 -5.72 -1.70
C GLY A 159 15.55 -4.57 -2.60
N LYS A 160 14.34 -4.09 -2.36
CA LYS A 160 13.77 -2.94 -3.10
C LYS A 160 14.11 -1.59 -2.49
N GLN A 161 14.59 -1.53 -1.26
CA GLN A 161 14.68 -0.27 -0.50
C GLN A 161 15.58 0.77 -1.15
N GLU A 162 16.73 0.35 -1.70
CA GLU A 162 17.66 1.27 -2.38
C GLU A 162 16.99 1.94 -3.59
N LEU A 163 16.36 1.14 -4.46
CA LEU A 163 15.66 1.64 -5.64
C LEU A 163 14.49 2.54 -5.27
N ILE A 164 13.67 2.13 -4.28
CA ILE A 164 12.55 2.93 -3.77
C ILE A 164 13.06 4.27 -3.24
N GLY A 165 14.15 4.28 -2.47
CA GLY A 165 14.75 5.51 -1.94
C GLY A 165 15.20 6.48 -3.03
N ARG A 166 15.79 5.97 -4.13
CA ARG A 166 16.17 6.79 -5.28
C ARG A 166 14.94 7.34 -6.02
N LEU A 167 13.98 6.48 -6.33
CA LEU A 167 12.75 6.89 -7.01
C LEU A 167 11.92 7.89 -6.20
N LEU A 168 11.91 7.78 -4.86
CA LEU A 168 11.28 8.77 -3.99
C LEU A 168 11.94 10.12 -4.08
N LYS A 169 13.28 10.20 -4.11
CA LYS A 169 14.00 11.47 -4.30
C LYS A 169 13.65 12.10 -5.66
N GLU A 170 13.61 11.31 -6.72
CA GLU A 170 13.21 11.75 -8.05
C GLU A 170 11.74 12.25 -8.04
N ALA A 171 10.84 11.52 -7.40
CA ALA A 171 9.42 11.88 -7.27
C ALA A 171 9.23 13.19 -6.50
N HIS A 172 9.97 13.41 -5.43
CA HIS A 172 9.94 14.67 -4.68
C HIS A 172 10.43 15.84 -5.52
N THR A 173 11.53 15.68 -6.25
CA THR A 173 12.05 16.72 -7.15
C THR A 173 11.03 17.06 -8.24
N TRP A 174 10.43 16.04 -8.84
CA TRP A 174 9.39 16.22 -9.85
C TRP A 174 8.19 16.99 -9.30
N ARG A 175 7.67 16.59 -8.13
CA ARG A 175 6.51 17.24 -7.51
C ARG A 175 6.79 18.71 -7.13
N SER A 176 8.01 19.03 -6.70
CA SER A 176 8.39 20.39 -6.34
C SER A 176 8.62 21.29 -7.55
N GLY A 177 8.81 20.75 -8.74
CA GLY A 177 9.01 21.49 -10.00
C GLY A 177 7.73 21.66 -10.82
N THR A 178 6.61 21.09 -10.37
CA THR A 178 5.27 21.24 -10.95
C THR A 178 4.42 22.16 -10.10
#